data_8c75eb13f3cc00eb0e1edae76cce8db4
#
_entry.id   8c75eb13f3cc00eb0e1edae76cce8db4
#
_cell.length_a   1.000
_cell.length_b   1.000
_cell.length_c   1.000
_cell.angle_alpha   90.00
_cell.angle_beta   90.00
_cell.angle_gamma   90.00
#
_symmetry.space_group_name_H-M   'P 1'
#
loop_
_entity.id
_entity.type
_entity.pdbx_description
1 polymer ?
#
loop_
_entity_poly.entity_id
_entity_poly.type
_entity_poly.pdbx_seq_one_letter_code
_entity_poly.pdbx_strand_id
1 'polypeptide(L)'
;YVLCIWPYHAMLGCAGHAMVPAVFEAAMFHAIARKKQTNFETKGVHPLTENYSVLSPEVKKIKGRVVGQFNTRFFKALMENDRVYIAGQASSHCVKTTIEDLLREIQAVDPSLVDKVYILEDCMSPVAAIVDSDTGAVLVDFPKMAQDALDSFRAAGMHVVKSTDTVDITA
;
A
#
# COMPACT_ATOMS: atom_id res chain seq x y z
N TYR A 1 18.32 7.96 3.89
CA TYR A 1 17.60 6.73 3.54
C TYR A 1 18.53 5.52 3.61
N VAL A 2 18.12 4.49 4.31
CA VAL A 2 18.84 3.21 4.41
C VAL A 2 18.11 2.21 3.52
N LEU A 3 18.80 1.68 2.49
CA LEU A 3 18.27 0.66 1.60
C LEU A 3 18.32 -0.72 2.29
N CYS A 4 17.18 -1.38 2.39
CA CYS A 4 17.13 -2.79 2.75
C CYS A 4 17.21 -3.63 1.47
N ILE A 5 18.24 -4.47 1.39
CA ILE A 5 18.42 -5.36 0.22
C ILE A 5 17.61 -6.64 0.45
N TRP A 6 16.63 -6.86 -0.41
CA TRP A 6 15.78 -8.05 -0.41
C TRP A 6 16.25 -9.06 -1.45
N PRO A 7 16.00 -10.36 -1.23
CA PRO A 7 16.12 -11.35 -2.30
C PRO A 7 15.25 -10.98 -3.50
N TYR A 8 15.64 -11.40 -4.70
CA TYR A 8 14.82 -11.21 -5.89
C TYR A 8 13.41 -11.76 -5.69
N HIS A 9 12.42 -10.92 -5.87
CA HIS A 9 11.01 -11.28 -5.74
C HIS A 9 10.15 -10.39 -6.66
N ALA A 10 8.95 -10.86 -6.98
CA ALA A 10 7.99 -10.14 -7.81
C ALA A 10 8.59 -9.54 -9.11
N MET A 11 9.53 -10.26 -9.72
CA MET A 11 10.20 -9.83 -10.95
C MET A 11 9.19 -9.78 -12.10
N LEU A 12 9.17 -8.67 -12.83
CA LEU A 12 8.26 -8.48 -13.97
C LEU A 12 8.39 -9.64 -14.98
N GLY A 13 7.25 -10.22 -15.33
CA GLY A 13 7.17 -11.34 -16.27
C GLY A 13 7.35 -12.74 -15.67
N CYS A 14 7.62 -12.85 -14.36
CA CYS A 14 7.63 -14.14 -13.68
C CYS A 14 6.33 -14.42 -12.91
N ALA A 15 6.10 -15.68 -12.52
CA ALA A 15 4.92 -16.10 -11.77
C ALA A 15 4.75 -15.35 -10.43
N GLY A 16 5.85 -14.98 -9.77
CA GLY A 16 5.82 -14.21 -8.52
C GLY A 16 5.35 -12.76 -8.68
N HIS A 17 5.26 -12.25 -9.89
CA HIS A 17 4.69 -10.92 -10.19
C HIS A 17 3.19 -10.98 -10.47
N ALA A 18 2.65 -12.16 -10.75
CA ALA A 18 1.24 -12.33 -11.04
C ALA A 18 0.38 -12.08 -9.80
N MET A 19 -0.82 -11.53 -9.98
CA MET A 19 -1.80 -11.46 -8.92
C MET A 19 -2.27 -12.87 -8.54
N VAL A 20 -2.64 -13.04 -7.27
CA VAL A 20 -3.30 -14.28 -6.82
C VAL A 20 -4.54 -14.52 -7.68
N PRO A 21 -4.74 -15.74 -8.24
CA PRO A 21 -5.81 -16.01 -9.21
C PRO A 21 -7.19 -15.55 -8.76
N ALA A 22 -7.59 -15.83 -7.53
CA ALA A 22 -8.89 -15.43 -7.00
C ALA A 22 -9.10 -13.90 -7.00
N VAL A 23 -8.03 -13.12 -6.70
CA VAL A 23 -8.08 -11.65 -6.75
C VAL A 23 -8.16 -11.17 -8.19
N PHE A 24 -7.41 -11.80 -9.11
CA PHE A 24 -7.48 -11.47 -10.53
C PHE A 24 -8.87 -11.73 -11.11
N GLU A 25 -9.47 -12.90 -10.82
CA GLU A 25 -10.82 -13.26 -11.26
C GLU A 25 -11.86 -12.28 -10.73
N ALA A 26 -11.79 -11.91 -9.45
CA ALA A 26 -12.68 -10.92 -8.84
C ALA A 26 -12.52 -9.54 -9.50
N ALA A 27 -11.31 -9.10 -9.79
CA ALA A 27 -11.04 -7.83 -10.48
C ALA A 27 -11.60 -7.85 -11.91
N MET A 28 -11.45 -8.95 -12.64
CA MET A 28 -12.02 -9.12 -13.99
C MET A 28 -13.54 -9.15 -13.95
N PHE A 29 -14.14 -9.90 -13.02
CA PHE A 29 -15.60 -9.89 -12.84
C PHE A 29 -16.13 -8.49 -12.54
N HIS A 30 -15.48 -7.77 -11.63
CA HIS A 30 -15.84 -6.38 -11.31
C HIS A 30 -15.76 -5.47 -12.55
N ALA A 31 -14.68 -5.59 -13.34
CA ALA A 31 -14.49 -4.81 -14.57
C ALA A 31 -15.63 -5.04 -15.56
N ILE A 32 -16.03 -6.30 -15.76
CA ILE A 32 -17.15 -6.68 -16.66
C ILE A 32 -18.47 -6.14 -16.10
N ALA A 33 -18.76 -6.37 -14.83
CA ALA A 33 -20.02 -5.95 -14.19
C ALA A 33 -20.18 -4.42 -14.19
N ARG A 34 -19.10 -3.70 -14.02
CA ARG A 34 -19.09 -2.21 -14.00
C ARG A 34 -18.84 -1.60 -15.38
N LYS A 35 -18.58 -2.40 -16.41
CA LYS A 35 -18.22 -1.95 -17.77
C LYS A 35 -17.04 -0.95 -17.74
N LYS A 36 -16.07 -1.18 -16.86
CA LYS A 36 -14.86 -0.38 -16.67
C LYS A 36 -13.64 -1.28 -16.68
N GLN A 37 -12.55 -0.82 -17.27
CA GLN A 37 -11.29 -1.54 -17.22
C GLN A 37 -10.65 -1.40 -15.84
N THR A 38 -10.05 -2.50 -15.34
CA THR A 38 -9.23 -2.47 -14.14
C THR A 38 -8.00 -1.59 -14.38
N ASN A 39 -7.70 -0.68 -13.47
CA ASN A 39 -6.49 0.14 -13.53
C ASN A 39 -5.34 -0.58 -12.84
N PHE A 40 -4.22 -0.75 -13.54
CA PHE A 40 -2.98 -1.33 -13.02
C PHE A 40 -1.92 -0.23 -12.91
N GLU A 41 -1.51 0.09 -11.70
CA GLU A 41 -0.41 1.02 -11.45
C GLU A 41 0.88 0.24 -11.18
N THR A 42 1.87 0.41 -12.06
CA THR A 42 3.18 -0.22 -11.92
C THR A 42 4.11 0.69 -11.13
N LYS A 43 4.77 0.12 -10.12
CA LYS A 43 5.82 0.79 -9.33
C LYS A 43 7.18 0.13 -9.53
N GLY A 44 8.27 0.78 -9.08
CA GLY A 44 9.62 0.20 -9.16
C GLY A 44 10.21 0.17 -10.56
N VAL A 45 9.80 1.07 -11.44
CA VAL A 45 10.27 1.12 -12.84
C VAL A 45 11.61 1.84 -13.02
N HIS A 46 12.08 2.60 -12.03
CA HIS A 46 13.34 3.35 -12.12
C HIS A 46 14.45 2.62 -11.33
N PRO A 47 15.60 2.27 -11.95
CA PRO A 47 16.61 1.41 -11.32
C PRO A 47 17.40 2.07 -10.18
N LEU A 48 17.28 3.38 -9.99
CA LEU A 48 18.02 4.14 -8.97
C LEU A 48 17.18 4.56 -7.77
N THR A 49 15.98 3.99 -7.61
CA THR A 49 15.12 4.23 -6.44
C THR A 49 14.28 3.03 -6.11
N GLU A 50 14.04 2.83 -4.81
CA GLU A 50 13.01 1.93 -4.31
C GLU A 50 11.62 2.55 -4.48
N ASN A 51 10.61 1.70 -4.52
CA ASN A 51 9.21 2.08 -4.51
C ASN A 51 8.43 1.11 -3.61
N TYR A 52 8.45 1.31 -2.30
CA TYR A 52 7.49 0.64 -1.43
C TYR A 52 6.08 1.18 -1.69
N SER A 53 5.92 2.48 -1.65
CA SER A 53 4.67 3.16 -2.00
C SER A 53 4.40 3.14 -3.51
N VAL A 54 3.13 2.94 -3.89
CA VAL A 54 2.67 3.17 -5.27
C VAL A 54 2.51 4.66 -5.57
N LEU A 55 2.41 5.50 -4.54
CA LEU A 55 2.22 6.95 -4.68
C LEU A 55 3.53 7.71 -4.82
N SER A 56 4.62 7.24 -4.19
CA SER A 56 5.88 7.99 -4.18
C SER A 56 7.10 7.07 -4.07
N PRO A 57 8.16 7.31 -4.84
CA PRO A 57 9.43 6.62 -4.62
C PRO A 57 10.13 7.16 -3.37
N GLU A 58 10.95 6.33 -2.72
CA GLU A 58 11.76 6.71 -1.56
C GLU A 58 12.81 7.76 -1.92
N VAL A 59 13.44 7.63 -3.09
CA VAL A 59 14.43 8.58 -3.58
C VAL A 59 13.88 9.34 -4.78
N LYS A 60 13.64 10.63 -4.62
CA LYS A 60 13.07 11.50 -5.67
C LYS A 60 14.13 12.20 -6.53
N LYS A 61 15.32 12.42 -5.98
CA LYS A 61 16.41 13.11 -6.68
C LYS A 61 17.76 12.48 -6.37
N ILE A 62 18.60 12.32 -7.39
CA ILE A 62 19.99 11.85 -7.26
C ILE A 62 20.88 12.87 -7.97
N LYS A 63 21.85 13.44 -7.26
CA LYS A 63 22.78 14.47 -7.78
C LYS A 63 22.04 15.59 -8.55
N GLY A 64 20.92 16.07 -8.00
CA GLY A 64 20.07 17.11 -8.61
C GLY A 64 19.13 16.63 -9.72
N ARG A 65 19.30 15.42 -10.24
CA ARG A 65 18.44 14.84 -11.28
C ARG A 65 17.20 14.18 -10.65
N VAL A 66 16.02 14.49 -11.17
CA VAL A 66 14.76 13.84 -10.75
C VAL A 66 14.74 12.41 -11.27
N VAL A 67 14.55 11.44 -10.37
CA VAL A 67 14.42 10.00 -10.67
C VAL A 67 13.04 9.45 -10.34
N GLY A 68 12.20 10.24 -9.66
CA GLY A 68 10.81 9.87 -9.40
C GLY A 68 10.03 11.04 -8.81
N GLN A 69 8.71 10.93 -8.91
CA GLN A 69 7.77 11.95 -8.45
C GLN A 69 6.56 11.28 -7.77
N PHE A 70 5.82 12.06 -6.98
CA PHE A 70 4.54 11.64 -6.43
C PHE A 70 3.53 11.41 -7.56
N ASN A 71 2.77 10.32 -7.48
CA ASN A 71 1.76 9.95 -8.47
C ASN A 71 0.44 10.71 -8.22
N THR A 72 0.44 12.00 -8.52
CA THR A 72 -0.72 12.87 -8.33
C THR A 72 -1.95 12.40 -9.14
N ARG A 73 -1.73 11.79 -10.32
CA ARG A 73 -2.82 11.27 -11.14
C ARG A 73 -3.57 10.16 -10.40
N PHE A 74 -2.83 9.21 -9.84
CA PHE A 74 -3.43 8.09 -9.11
C PHE A 74 -4.08 8.56 -7.80
N PHE A 75 -3.45 9.46 -7.06
CA PHE A 75 -4.04 10.08 -5.87
C PHE A 75 -5.39 10.72 -6.17
N LYS A 76 -5.49 11.54 -7.22
CA LYS A 76 -6.75 12.17 -7.63
C LYS A 76 -7.80 11.13 -7.98
N ALA A 77 -7.43 10.10 -8.77
CA ALA A 77 -8.34 9.02 -9.13
C ALA A 77 -8.88 8.25 -7.90
N LEU A 78 -8.08 8.07 -6.86
CA LEU A 78 -8.54 7.51 -5.59
C LEU A 78 -9.57 8.42 -4.90
N MET A 79 -9.27 9.71 -4.79
CA MET A 79 -10.09 10.68 -4.06
C MET A 79 -11.39 11.09 -4.79
N GLU A 80 -11.54 10.77 -6.08
CA GLU A 80 -12.78 10.90 -6.84
C GLU A 80 -13.86 9.89 -6.40
N ASN A 81 -13.50 8.84 -5.67
CA ASN A 81 -14.45 7.86 -5.16
C ASN A 81 -15.01 8.29 -3.80
N ASP A 82 -16.20 7.79 -3.47
CA ASP A 82 -16.83 8.03 -2.17
C ASP A 82 -16.08 7.29 -1.05
N ARG A 83 -15.53 6.10 -1.36
CA ARG A 83 -14.77 5.26 -0.43
C ARG A 83 -13.60 4.58 -1.14
N VAL A 84 -12.49 4.46 -0.42
CA VAL A 84 -11.26 3.81 -0.88
C VAL A 84 -10.92 2.69 0.08
N TYR A 85 -11.09 1.44 -0.36
CA TYR A 85 -10.70 0.27 0.42
C TYR A 85 -9.28 -0.15 0.07
N ILE A 86 -8.46 -0.36 1.10
CA ILE A 86 -7.05 -0.72 0.94
C ILE A 86 -6.82 -2.11 1.54
N ALA A 87 -6.25 -2.99 0.73
CA ALA A 87 -5.82 -4.33 1.11
C ALA A 87 -4.52 -4.69 0.36
N GLY A 88 -3.86 -5.78 0.72
CA GLY A 88 -2.70 -6.30 -0.01
C GLY A 88 -1.48 -6.56 0.84
N GLN A 89 -0.31 -6.66 0.20
CA GLN A 89 0.94 -7.09 0.81
C GLN A 89 2.07 -6.08 0.58
N ALA A 90 2.95 -5.88 1.54
CA ALA A 90 2.85 -6.33 2.93
C ALA A 90 2.41 -5.16 3.82
N SER A 91 1.61 -5.43 4.86
CA SER A 91 1.12 -4.40 5.80
C SER A 91 2.24 -3.66 6.54
N SER A 92 3.42 -4.27 6.66
CA SER A 92 4.62 -3.66 7.27
C SER A 92 5.46 -2.81 6.31
N HIS A 93 5.25 -2.89 4.99
CA HIS A 93 6.07 -2.26 3.96
C HIS A 93 5.23 -1.53 2.91
N CYS A 94 4.95 -2.16 1.78
CA CYS A 94 4.33 -1.48 0.64
C CYS A 94 2.96 -0.88 0.97
N VAL A 95 2.11 -1.61 1.69
CA VAL A 95 0.79 -1.11 2.11
C VAL A 95 0.95 0.04 3.10
N LYS A 96 1.75 -0.16 4.16
CA LYS A 96 2.05 0.88 5.16
C LYS A 96 2.53 2.16 4.49
N THR A 97 3.59 2.09 3.67
CA THR A 97 4.21 3.27 3.05
C THR A 97 3.26 3.96 2.07
N THR A 98 2.42 3.18 1.35
CA THR A 98 1.38 3.75 0.48
C THR A 98 0.36 4.54 1.28
N ILE A 99 -0.10 4.00 2.42
CA ILE A 99 -1.08 4.69 3.29
C ILE A 99 -0.45 5.92 3.95
N GLU A 100 0.82 5.87 4.36
CA GLU A 100 1.55 7.03 4.91
C GLU A 100 1.65 8.16 3.89
N ASP A 101 1.98 7.85 2.63
CA ASP A 101 2.03 8.85 1.57
C ASP A 101 0.64 9.40 1.23
N LEU A 102 -0.38 8.52 1.21
CA LEU A 102 -1.76 8.91 1.01
C LEU A 102 -2.23 9.88 2.10
N LEU A 103 -2.00 9.54 3.38
CA LEU A 103 -2.35 10.37 4.52
C LEU A 103 -1.65 11.73 4.48
N ARG A 104 -0.36 11.74 4.15
CA ARG A 104 0.43 12.98 4.03
C ARG A 104 -0.15 13.91 2.96
N GLU A 105 -0.51 13.36 1.81
CA GLU A 105 -1.11 14.15 0.72
C GLU A 105 -2.52 14.61 1.06
N ILE A 106 -3.35 13.76 1.67
CA ILE A 106 -4.68 14.15 2.17
C ILE A 106 -4.57 15.33 3.13
N GLN A 107 -3.67 15.25 4.10
CA GLN A 107 -3.48 16.33 5.08
C GLN A 107 -2.99 17.64 4.44
N ALA A 108 -2.27 17.55 3.33
CA ALA A 108 -1.78 18.73 2.60
C ALA A 108 -2.84 19.37 1.70
N VAL A 109 -3.76 18.58 1.14
CA VAL A 109 -4.76 19.05 0.16
C VAL A 109 -6.10 19.33 0.82
N ASP A 110 -6.67 18.35 1.49
CA ASP A 110 -7.95 18.42 2.20
C ASP A 110 -8.04 17.34 3.28
N PRO A 111 -7.84 17.69 4.56
CA PRO A 111 -7.87 16.73 5.66
C PRO A 111 -9.19 15.95 5.80
N SER A 112 -10.31 16.46 5.28
CA SER A 112 -11.60 15.77 5.36
C SER A 112 -11.66 14.48 4.53
N LEU A 113 -10.78 14.35 3.53
CA LEU A 113 -10.69 13.16 2.68
C LEU A 113 -10.24 11.90 3.44
N VAL A 114 -9.71 12.04 4.65
CA VAL A 114 -9.30 10.90 5.49
C VAL A 114 -10.46 9.97 5.78
N ASP A 115 -11.67 10.51 5.92
CA ASP A 115 -12.90 9.75 6.20
C ASP A 115 -13.31 8.80 5.06
N LYS A 116 -12.79 9.00 3.85
CA LYS A 116 -13.01 8.10 2.71
C LYS A 116 -12.18 6.81 2.77
N VAL A 117 -11.15 6.74 3.62
CA VAL A 117 -10.15 5.68 3.57
C VAL A 117 -10.49 4.55 4.55
N TYR A 118 -10.68 3.36 4.02
CA TYR A 118 -10.98 2.12 4.72
C TYR A 118 -9.84 1.11 4.54
N ILE A 119 -9.21 0.70 5.62
CA ILE A 119 -8.08 -0.24 5.64
C ILE A 119 -8.62 -1.59 6.12
N LEU A 120 -8.56 -2.61 5.26
CA LEU A 120 -9.05 -3.95 5.57
C LEU A 120 -7.95 -4.74 6.29
N GLU A 121 -7.92 -4.67 7.63
CA GLU A 121 -6.83 -5.23 8.45
C GLU A 121 -6.69 -6.75 8.32
N ASP A 122 -7.78 -7.47 8.05
CA ASP A 122 -7.80 -8.93 7.83
C ASP A 122 -7.47 -9.36 6.39
N CYS A 123 -7.32 -8.39 5.47
CA CYS A 123 -6.95 -8.62 4.07
C CYS A 123 -5.50 -8.23 3.77
N MET A 124 -4.65 -8.25 4.78
CA MET A 124 -3.22 -7.95 4.68
C MET A 124 -2.42 -8.70 5.74
N SER A 125 -1.12 -8.89 5.52
CA SER A 125 -0.22 -9.47 6.51
C SER A 125 1.15 -8.79 6.48
N PRO A 126 1.85 -8.73 7.64
CA PRO A 126 3.22 -8.22 7.70
C PRO A 126 4.22 -9.24 7.16
N VAL A 127 5.41 -8.77 6.85
CA VAL A 127 6.59 -9.65 6.75
C VAL A 127 6.87 -10.24 8.13
N ALA A 128 7.34 -11.49 8.17
CA ALA A 128 7.71 -12.14 9.44
C ALA A 128 8.82 -11.37 10.16
N ALA A 129 8.83 -11.44 11.48
CA ALA A 129 9.92 -10.88 12.27
C ALA A 129 11.26 -11.53 11.91
N ILE A 130 12.33 -10.75 11.92
CA ILE A 130 13.69 -11.27 11.81
C ILE A 130 14.16 -11.65 13.21
N VAL A 131 14.53 -12.91 13.37
CA VAL A 131 15.03 -13.42 14.62
C VAL A 131 16.48 -13.90 14.43
N ASP A 132 17.29 -13.72 15.47
CA ASP A 132 18.63 -14.27 15.54
C ASP A 132 18.55 -15.78 15.66
N SER A 133 19.25 -16.51 14.79
CA SER A 133 19.20 -17.99 14.71
C SER A 133 19.77 -18.69 15.95
N ASP A 134 20.69 -18.04 16.65
CA ASP A 134 21.44 -18.66 17.75
C ASP A 134 20.78 -18.37 19.10
N THR A 135 20.24 -17.18 19.24
CA THR A 135 19.68 -16.71 20.53
C THR A 135 18.16 -16.69 20.55
N GLY A 136 17.49 -16.73 19.37
CA GLY A 136 16.06 -16.54 19.23
C GLY A 136 15.58 -15.10 19.49
N ALA A 137 16.51 -14.16 19.68
CA ALA A 137 16.17 -12.75 19.93
C ALA A 137 15.55 -12.11 18.68
N VAL A 138 14.51 -11.31 18.87
CA VAL A 138 13.90 -10.55 17.77
C VAL A 138 14.83 -9.39 17.40
N LEU A 139 15.36 -9.41 16.18
CA LEU A 139 16.21 -8.36 15.64
C LEU A 139 15.39 -7.25 14.97
N VAL A 140 14.33 -7.62 14.25
CA VAL A 140 13.38 -6.67 13.65
C VAL A 140 11.97 -7.24 13.77
N ASP A 141 11.08 -6.47 14.38
CA ASP A 141 9.67 -6.83 14.60
C ASP A 141 8.77 -6.13 13.56
N PHE A 142 8.71 -6.69 12.35
CA PHE A 142 7.82 -6.17 11.31
C PHE A 142 6.32 -6.32 11.64
N PRO A 143 5.86 -7.40 12.30
CA PRO A 143 4.48 -7.48 12.80
C PRO A 143 4.10 -6.32 13.72
N LYS A 144 4.96 -5.99 14.67
CA LYS A 144 4.74 -4.84 15.56
C LYS A 144 4.71 -3.53 14.77
N MET A 145 5.62 -3.32 13.83
CA MET A 145 5.63 -2.13 12.98
C MET A 145 4.34 -1.98 12.18
N ALA A 146 3.77 -3.07 11.67
CA ALA A 146 2.50 -3.06 10.97
C ALA A 146 1.34 -2.69 11.89
N GLN A 147 1.30 -3.25 13.11
CA GLN A 147 0.26 -2.93 14.09
C GLN A 147 0.34 -1.46 14.53
N ASP A 148 1.53 -0.98 14.86
CA ASP A 148 1.75 0.42 15.24
C ASP A 148 1.31 1.40 14.12
N ALA A 149 1.51 1.01 12.86
CA ALA A 149 1.05 1.78 11.71
C ALA A 149 -0.49 1.81 11.61
N LEU A 150 -1.17 0.66 11.75
CA LEU A 150 -2.63 0.60 11.75
C LEU A 150 -3.24 1.45 12.87
N ASP A 151 -2.64 1.42 14.06
CA ASP A 151 -3.09 2.25 15.19
C ASP A 151 -2.90 3.74 14.91
N SER A 152 -1.78 4.11 14.26
CA SER A 152 -1.52 5.47 13.80
C SER A 152 -2.54 5.95 12.76
N PHE A 153 -2.89 5.12 11.79
CA PHE A 153 -3.88 5.44 10.76
C PHE A 153 -5.28 5.61 11.35
N ARG A 154 -5.65 4.74 12.31
CA ARG A 154 -6.89 4.88 13.06
C ARG A 154 -6.93 6.20 13.85
N ALA A 155 -5.83 6.54 14.53
CA ALA A 155 -5.72 7.80 15.25
C ALA A 155 -5.77 9.04 14.34
N ALA A 156 -5.36 8.91 13.07
CA ALA A 156 -5.45 9.96 12.06
C ALA A 156 -6.86 10.12 11.45
N GLY A 157 -7.82 9.25 11.80
CA GLY A 157 -9.20 9.31 11.34
C GLY A 157 -9.55 8.36 10.19
N MET A 158 -8.62 7.49 9.75
CA MET A 158 -8.94 6.43 8.79
C MET A 158 -9.72 5.30 9.46
N HIS A 159 -10.56 4.63 8.68
CA HIS A 159 -11.34 3.47 9.15
C HIS A 159 -10.51 2.20 9.03
N VAL A 160 -10.03 1.65 10.14
CA VAL A 160 -9.39 0.33 10.17
C VAL A 160 -10.46 -0.70 10.56
N VAL A 161 -10.84 -1.53 9.60
CA VAL A 161 -12.00 -2.42 9.68
C VAL A 161 -11.66 -3.80 9.16
N LYS A 162 -12.54 -4.77 9.42
CA LYS A 162 -12.46 -6.11 8.80
C LYS A 162 -13.32 -6.19 7.55
N SER A 163 -12.98 -7.09 6.65
CA SER A 163 -13.75 -7.34 5.42
C SER A 163 -15.18 -7.82 5.69
N THR A 164 -15.44 -8.32 6.90
CA THR A 164 -16.76 -8.80 7.36
C THR A 164 -17.57 -7.75 8.11
N ASP A 165 -16.99 -6.60 8.40
CA ASP A 165 -17.69 -5.54 9.11
C ASP A 165 -18.74 -4.90 8.19
N THR A 166 -19.90 -4.57 8.79
CA THR A 166 -20.95 -3.85 8.06
C THR A 166 -20.49 -2.41 7.88
N VAL A 167 -20.16 -2.05 6.63
CA VAL A 167 -19.89 -0.66 6.27
C VAL A 167 -21.20 -0.07 5.75
N ASP A 168 -21.71 0.96 6.41
CA ASP A 168 -22.92 1.64 5.97
C ASP A 168 -22.66 2.29 4.60
N ILE A 169 -23.38 1.81 3.56
CA ILE A 169 -23.27 2.31 2.19
C ILE A 169 -24.31 3.36 1.84
N THR A 170 -25.14 3.76 2.81
CA THR A 170 -26.26 4.69 2.61
C THR A 170 -25.92 6.14 2.99
N ALA A 171 -24.71 6.43 3.43
CA ALA A 171 -24.26 7.77 3.79
C ALA A 171 -23.70 8.53 2.59
#